data_1c95dddb29d167c77fa8c4f98186f556
#
_entry.id   1c95dddb29d167c77fa8c4f98186f556
#
_cell.length_a   1.000
_cell.length_b   1.000
_cell.length_c   1.000
_cell.angle_alpha   90.00
_cell.angle_beta   90.00
_cell.angle_gamma   90.00
#
_symmetry.space_group_name_H-M   'P 1'
#
loop_
_entity.id
_entity.type
_entity.pdbx_description
1 polymer ?
#
loop_
_entity_poly.entity_id
_entity_poly.type
_entity_poly.pdbx_seq_one_letter_code
_entity_poly.pdbx_strand_id
1 'polypeptide(L)'
;MKGKFLLFCCFIAVKLFAQNDSTGNASASNQTKKKKWPGDETALRIFYGQRLINAKTVEVLPKGSMAFTVVHTFGDVAGENGGTYTFFGLDEVSDAQIGFQIGVGNRLNVLLQHTVGNDKGGAPRHYWEAGLKYKFLQQATDGSPISLTAFGNIVSCAERIPQDSAGAVIPGFENSFVSDGDRLSELFQLMVARRFGNVSLQISGTYLHTNLVIPGDQNDLLSIGAAVRIPITQSVFIISDYFHSFRNEESKETWRRTTPSSRTTAPSPSPQHRAM
;
A
#
# COMPACT_ATOMS: atom_id res chain seq x y z
N MET A 1 -19.49 17.73 20.51
CA MET A 1 -18.06 17.68 20.18
C MET A 1 -17.75 16.27 19.70
N LYS A 2 -17.71 16.04 18.39
CA LYS A 2 -17.45 14.71 17.83
C LYS A 2 -15.94 14.58 17.62
N GLY A 3 -15.31 13.75 18.45
CA GLY A 3 -13.89 13.48 18.37
C GLY A 3 -13.54 12.83 17.02
N LYS A 4 -12.62 13.45 16.28
CA LYS A 4 -11.97 12.84 15.13
C LYS A 4 -11.03 11.77 15.68
N PHE A 5 -11.40 10.51 15.57
CA PHE A 5 -10.51 9.39 15.87
C PHE A 5 -9.41 9.39 14.81
N LEU A 6 -8.25 9.85 15.20
CA LEU A 6 -7.01 9.75 14.40
C LEU A 6 -6.49 8.33 14.61
N LEU A 7 -6.71 7.45 13.64
CA LEU A 7 -6.14 6.09 13.69
C LEU A 7 -4.63 6.20 13.44
N PHE A 8 -3.87 6.25 14.51
CA PHE A 8 -2.41 6.26 14.48
C PHE A 8 -1.94 4.81 14.55
N CYS A 9 -1.74 4.16 13.40
CA CYS A 9 -1.12 2.83 13.36
C CYS A 9 0.37 2.95 13.63
N CYS A 10 0.77 2.67 14.87
CA CYS A 10 2.18 2.58 15.26
C CYS A 10 2.58 1.11 15.32
N PHE A 11 3.39 0.65 14.38
CA PHE A 11 3.95 -0.70 14.40
C PHE A 11 5.39 -0.69 14.87
N ILE A 12 5.70 -1.57 15.83
CA ILE A 12 7.08 -1.85 16.25
C ILE A 12 7.56 -3.06 15.43
N ALA A 13 8.45 -2.82 14.47
CA ALA A 13 9.04 -3.90 13.71
C ALA A 13 10.35 -4.37 14.39
N VAL A 14 10.37 -5.62 14.81
CA VAL A 14 11.56 -6.28 15.37
C VAL A 14 12.20 -7.12 14.28
N LYS A 15 13.43 -6.80 13.89
CA LYS A 15 14.25 -7.69 13.05
C LYS A 15 14.85 -8.79 13.92
N LEU A 16 14.34 -10.00 13.81
CA LEU A 16 15.03 -11.20 14.30
C LEU A 16 16.13 -11.55 13.30
N PHE A 17 17.38 -11.32 13.69
CA PHE A 17 18.53 -11.93 13.02
C PHE A 17 18.71 -13.34 13.57
N ALA A 18 18.43 -14.35 12.75
CA ALA A 18 18.96 -15.68 13.00
C ALA A 18 20.46 -15.63 12.71
N GLN A 19 21.26 -15.61 13.76
CA GLN A 19 22.71 -15.76 13.68
C GLN A 19 22.98 -17.26 13.58
N ASN A 20 23.34 -17.75 12.39
CA ASN A 20 23.92 -19.08 12.23
C ASN A 20 25.41 -18.95 12.53
N ASP A 21 25.78 -19.28 13.75
CA ASP A 21 27.17 -19.56 14.09
C ASP A 21 27.56 -20.95 13.58
N SER A 22 28.10 -21.01 12.39
CA SER A 22 28.86 -22.16 11.93
C SER A 22 30.37 -21.78 12.00
N THR A 23 31.03 -22.22 13.05
CA THR A 23 32.47 -22.29 13.14
C THR A 23 33.02 -23.21 12.06
N GLY A 24 33.60 -22.63 11.05
CA GLY A 24 34.32 -23.33 9.99
C GLY A 24 35.42 -22.43 9.45
N ASN A 25 36.65 -22.68 9.85
CA ASN A 25 37.85 -22.11 9.25
C ASN A 25 37.89 -22.38 7.76
N ALA A 26 37.83 -21.33 6.95
CA ALA A 26 38.36 -21.35 5.61
C ALA A 26 38.78 -19.93 5.22
N SER A 27 40.06 -19.80 5.00
CA SER A 27 40.77 -18.67 4.40
C SER A 27 40.17 -18.24 3.07
N ALA A 28 40.38 -16.97 2.75
CA ALA A 28 40.23 -16.29 1.48
C ALA A 28 38.96 -15.45 1.33
N SER A 29 39.12 -14.21 1.76
CA SER A 29 38.65 -12.95 1.12
C SER A 29 37.98 -13.13 -0.26
N ASN A 30 36.67 -13.34 -0.25
CA ASN A 30 35.80 -12.81 -1.26
C ASN A 30 34.83 -11.86 -0.55
N GLN A 31 35.31 -10.67 -0.20
CA GLN A 31 34.45 -9.54 0.03
C GLN A 31 33.73 -9.31 -1.30
N THR A 32 32.51 -9.80 -1.42
CA THR A 32 31.57 -9.34 -2.44
C THR A 32 31.49 -7.83 -2.27
N LYS A 33 32.24 -7.10 -3.08
CA LYS A 33 32.22 -5.65 -3.19
C LYS A 33 30.75 -5.28 -3.35
N LYS A 34 30.12 -4.77 -2.28
CA LYS A 34 28.79 -4.18 -2.37
C LYS A 34 28.87 -3.23 -3.56
N LYS A 35 28.09 -3.53 -4.61
CA LYS A 35 28.12 -2.80 -5.87
C LYS A 35 27.71 -1.36 -5.56
N LYS A 36 28.70 -0.48 -5.36
CA LYS A 36 28.49 0.94 -5.15
C LYS A 36 27.89 1.54 -6.41
N TRP A 37 26.94 2.40 -6.26
CA TRP A 37 26.40 3.19 -7.34
C TRP A 37 27.53 4.09 -7.90
N PRO A 38 27.72 4.17 -9.22
CA PRO A 38 28.68 5.12 -9.77
C PRO A 38 28.29 6.56 -9.40
N GLY A 39 29.13 7.23 -8.63
CA GLY A 39 28.90 8.59 -8.14
C GLY A 39 28.33 8.70 -6.73
N ASP A 40 28.21 7.60 -5.97
CA ASP A 40 27.42 7.53 -4.74
C ASP A 40 28.26 7.19 -3.49
N GLU A 41 29.49 7.66 -3.36
CA GLU A 41 30.28 7.45 -2.13
C GLU A 41 29.66 8.13 -0.90
N THR A 42 28.85 9.17 -1.12
CA THR A 42 28.21 9.99 -0.09
C THR A 42 26.70 9.80 0.01
N ALA A 43 26.11 8.93 -0.80
CA ALA A 43 24.66 8.69 -0.83
C ALA A 43 24.13 8.14 0.49
N LEU A 44 23.10 8.80 1.02
CA LEU A 44 22.43 8.41 2.25
C LEU A 44 21.20 7.56 1.95
N ARG A 45 21.16 6.37 2.52
CA ARG A 45 19.93 5.56 2.53
C ARG A 45 18.95 6.14 3.53
N ILE A 46 17.73 6.47 3.06
CA ILE A 46 16.69 7.09 3.89
C ILE A 46 15.89 6.02 4.62
N PHE A 47 15.38 5.04 3.86
CA PHE A 47 14.63 3.92 4.41
C PHE A 47 15.35 2.59 4.13
N TYR A 48 15.07 1.56 4.93
CA TYR A 48 15.69 0.25 4.72
C TYR A 48 14.92 -0.65 3.77
N GLY A 49 13.65 -0.33 3.50
CA GLY A 49 12.76 -1.10 2.64
C GLY A 49 12.15 -0.27 1.51
N GLN A 50 11.54 -0.95 0.56
CA GLN A 50 10.80 -0.36 -0.55
C GLN A 50 9.41 0.14 -0.14
N ARG A 51 8.95 -0.28 1.05
CA ARG A 51 7.67 0.06 1.65
C ARG A 51 7.85 0.19 3.17
N LEU A 52 7.05 1.03 3.81
CA LEU A 52 6.83 1.05 5.26
C LEU A 52 5.61 0.19 5.61
N ILE A 53 4.55 0.76 6.14
CA ILE A 53 3.29 0.04 6.37
C ILE A 53 2.49 0.05 5.07
N ASN A 54 1.88 1.17 4.71
CA ASN A 54 1.15 1.37 3.46
C ASN A 54 1.95 2.18 2.44
N ALA A 55 2.81 3.09 2.91
CA ALA A 55 3.57 3.98 2.07
C ALA A 55 4.69 3.27 1.31
N LYS A 56 4.74 3.42 -0.02
CA LYS A 56 5.96 3.17 -0.79
C LYS A 56 7.01 4.21 -0.39
N THR A 57 8.28 3.81 -0.38
CA THR A 57 9.38 4.70 0.01
C THR A 57 10.11 5.24 -1.22
N VAL A 58 10.94 6.27 -1.05
CA VAL A 58 11.82 6.79 -2.11
C VAL A 58 12.91 5.81 -2.54
N GLU A 59 13.06 4.67 -1.88
CA GLU A 59 14.12 3.73 -2.20
C GLU A 59 13.84 2.94 -3.48
N VAL A 60 14.89 2.69 -4.24
CA VAL A 60 14.89 1.83 -5.44
C VAL A 60 15.93 0.72 -5.28
N LEU A 61 15.71 -0.39 -5.93
CA LEU A 61 16.64 -1.50 -5.96
C LEU A 61 17.79 -1.19 -6.92
N PRO A 62 19.03 -1.62 -6.62
CA PRO A 62 20.14 -1.56 -7.54
C PRO A 62 19.88 -2.36 -8.82
N LYS A 63 20.51 -1.97 -9.91
CA LYS A 63 20.46 -2.71 -11.19
C LYS A 63 20.79 -4.19 -11.00
N GLY A 64 19.96 -5.06 -11.56
CA GLY A 64 20.14 -6.52 -11.50
C GLY A 64 19.75 -7.15 -10.16
N SER A 65 19.12 -6.38 -9.26
CA SER A 65 18.56 -6.91 -8.02
C SER A 65 17.05 -7.10 -8.17
N MET A 66 16.53 -8.12 -7.50
CA MET A 66 15.10 -8.40 -7.42
C MET A 66 14.69 -8.52 -5.95
N ALA A 67 13.53 -7.98 -5.64
CA ALA A 67 12.85 -8.20 -4.36
C ALA A 67 11.52 -8.92 -4.63
N PHE A 68 11.32 -10.02 -3.93
CA PHE A 68 10.03 -10.68 -3.80
C PHE A 68 9.35 -10.16 -2.54
N THR A 69 8.07 -9.80 -2.63
CA THR A 69 7.34 -9.19 -1.52
C THR A 69 6.02 -9.91 -1.35
N VAL A 70 5.73 -10.29 -0.13
CA VAL A 70 4.40 -10.74 0.32
C VAL A 70 3.93 -9.76 1.38
N VAL A 71 2.75 -9.19 1.19
CA VAL A 71 2.13 -8.26 2.13
C VAL A 71 0.76 -8.79 2.50
N HIS A 72 0.49 -8.84 3.79
CA HIS A 72 -0.85 -9.12 4.31
C HIS A 72 -1.39 -7.88 5.00
N THR A 73 -2.64 -7.54 4.69
CA THR A 73 -3.41 -6.56 5.44
C THR A 73 -4.30 -7.34 6.40
N PHE A 74 -4.22 -6.99 7.66
CA PHE A 74 -5.00 -7.62 8.73
C PHE A 74 -6.28 -6.85 8.99
N GLY A 75 -7.19 -7.48 9.75
CA GLY A 75 -8.47 -6.90 10.11
C GLY A 75 -8.39 -5.73 11.09
N ASP A 76 -9.51 -5.41 11.69
CA ASP A 76 -9.65 -4.28 12.61
C ASP A 76 -8.88 -4.49 13.91
N VAL A 77 -7.96 -3.57 14.23
CA VAL A 77 -7.10 -3.68 15.42
C VAL A 77 -7.88 -3.41 16.72
N ALA A 78 -8.76 -2.39 16.74
CA ALA A 78 -9.39 -1.90 17.98
C ALA A 78 -10.75 -1.21 17.74
N GLY A 79 -11.39 -1.40 16.57
CA GLY A 79 -12.73 -0.89 16.27
C GLY A 79 -13.83 -1.83 16.74
N GLU A 80 -15.03 -1.69 16.17
CA GLU A 80 -16.21 -2.47 16.56
C GLU A 80 -16.06 -3.98 16.38
N ASN A 81 -15.25 -4.41 15.38
CA ASN A 81 -15.00 -5.81 15.07
C ASN A 81 -13.57 -6.26 15.47
N GLY A 82 -12.87 -5.45 16.25
CA GLY A 82 -11.48 -5.68 16.64
C GLY A 82 -11.28 -6.01 18.12
N GLY A 83 -10.08 -5.78 18.60
CA GLY A 83 -9.70 -5.97 19.99
C GLY A 83 -9.22 -7.38 20.31
N THR A 84 -9.32 -7.75 21.59
CA THR A 84 -8.80 -9.06 22.07
C THR A 84 -9.55 -10.26 21.52
N TYR A 85 -10.80 -10.09 21.11
CA TYR A 85 -11.62 -11.17 20.54
C TYR A 85 -11.09 -11.66 19.18
N THR A 86 -10.56 -10.76 18.36
CA THR A 86 -9.97 -11.04 17.04
C THR A 86 -8.45 -11.01 17.09
N PHE A 87 -7.87 -11.20 18.27
CA PHE A 87 -6.43 -11.07 18.48
C PHE A 87 -5.86 -9.79 17.83
N PHE A 88 -6.59 -8.66 18.05
CA PHE A 88 -6.27 -7.36 17.44
C PHE A 88 -6.28 -7.38 15.91
N GLY A 89 -7.20 -8.13 15.32
CA GLY A 89 -7.35 -8.29 13.87
C GLY A 89 -6.33 -9.21 13.19
N LEU A 90 -5.38 -9.79 13.93
CA LEU A 90 -4.33 -10.64 13.37
C LEU A 90 -4.82 -12.02 12.90
N ASP A 91 -5.96 -12.48 13.35
CA ASP A 91 -6.62 -13.72 12.92
C ASP A 91 -7.48 -13.54 11.64
N GLU A 92 -7.67 -12.28 11.19
CA GLU A 92 -8.37 -11.96 9.94
C GLU A 92 -7.41 -11.37 8.91
N VAL A 93 -7.14 -12.10 7.82
CA VAL A 93 -6.44 -11.56 6.66
C VAL A 93 -7.45 -10.93 5.72
N SER A 94 -7.39 -9.61 5.56
CA SER A 94 -8.25 -8.86 4.65
C SER A 94 -7.76 -8.97 3.21
N ASP A 95 -6.47 -8.66 2.98
CA ASP A 95 -5.86 -8.68 1.66
C ASP A 95 -4.49 -9.35 1.69
N ALA A 96 -4.15 -10.03 0.62
CA ALA A 96 -2.83 -10.58 0.36
C ALA A 96 -2.29 -10.03 -0.95
N GLN A 97 -1.12 -9.42 -0.93
CA GLN A 97 -0.41 -8.93 -2.11
C GLN A 97 0.90 -9.70 -2.27
N ILE A 98 1.11 -10.25 -3.45
CA ILE A 98 2.34 -10.94 -3.84
C ILE A 98 2.93 -10.18 -5.02
N GLY A 99 4.23 -9.88 -4.98
CA GLY A 99 4.84 -9.10 -6.05
C GLY A 99 6.33 -9.22 -6.16
N PHE A 100 6.78 -8.80 -7.33
CA PHE A 100 8.20 -8.69 -7.68
C PHE A 100 8.51 -7.24 -7.99
N GLN A 101 9.66 -6.78 -7.52
CA GLN A 101 10.25 -5.51 -7.90
C GLN A 101 11.67 -5.77 -8.41
N ILE A 102 11.97 -5.29 -9.61
CA ILE A 102 13.24 -5.55 -10.30
C ILE A 102 13.93 -4.22 -10.58
N GLY A 103 15.19 -4.12 -10.21
CA GLY A 103 16.07 -3.01 -10.55
C GLY A 103 16.60 -3.18 -11.98
N VAL A 104 15.93 -2.57 -12.96
CA VAL A 104 16.39 -2.61 -14.38
C VAL A 104 17.46 -1.57 -14.65
N GLY A 105 17.53 -0.54 -13.83
CA GLY A 105 18.55 0.49 -13.83
C GLY A 105 18.93 0.91 -12.44
N ASN A 106 19.96 1.76 -12.33
CA ASN A 106 20.39 2.27 -11.01
C ASN A 106 19.37 3.21 -10.35
N ARG A 107 18.42 3.72 -11.12
CA ARG A 107 17.38 4.64 -10.65
C ARG A 107 15.97 4.19 -11.05
N LEU A 108 15.86 3.10 -11.83
CA LEU A 108 14.61 2.61 -12.38
C LEU A 108 14.31 1.20 -11.87
N ASN A 109 13.13 1.03 -11.31
CA ASN A 109 12.56 -0.26 -10.98
C ASN A 109 11.26 -0.50 -11.73
N VAL A 110 11.03 -1.76 -12.08
CA VAL A 110 9.76 -2.29 -12.59
C VAL A 110 9.12 -3.12 -11.50
N LEU A 111 7.80 -2.99 -11.33
CA LEU A 111 7.01 -3.74 -10.39
C LEU A 111 5.95 -4.55 -11.13
N LEU A 112 5.73 -5.78 -10.68
CA LEU A 112 4.60 -6.61 -11.06
C LEU A 112 4.04 -7.25 -9.80
N GLN A 113 2.76 -7.03 -9.53
CA GLN A 113 2.12 -7.44 -8.29
C GLN A 113 0.72 -8.02 -8.57
N HIS A 114 0.31 -8.94 -7.73
CA HIS A 114 -1.04 -9.48 -7.70
C HIS A 114 -1.62 -9.34 -6.31
N THR A 115 -2.79 -8.75 -6.21
CA THR A 115 -3.50 -8.55 -4.94
C THR A 115 -4.79 -9.34 -4.96
N VAL A 116 -5.04 -10.06 -3.88
CA VAL A 116 -6.29 -10.77 -3.62
C VAL A 116 -6.89 -10.22 -2.34
N GLY A 117 -8.13 -9.75 -2.42
CA GLY A 117 -8.86 -9.25 -1.25
C GLY A 117 -9.87 -10.25 -0.69
N ASN A 118 -10.39 -9.97 0.50
CA ASN A 118 -11.39 -10.78 1.18
C ASN A 118 -12.82 -10.40 0.79
N ASP A 119 -13.73 -11.40 0.75
CA ASP A 119 -15.12 -11.31 0.27
C ASP A 119 -16.11 -10.68 1.25
N LYS A 120 -15.76 -9.60 1.89
CA LYS A 120 -16.71 -8.93 2.77
C LYS A 120 -17.32 -7.71 2.05
N GLY A 121 -18.35 -7.94 1.23
CA GLY A 121 -19.18 -6.87 0.71
C GLY A 121 -19.21 -6.69 -0.81
N GLY A 122 -18.71 -7.63 -1.62
CA GLY A 122 -18.81 -7.60 -3.09
C GLY A 122 -17.81 -6.66 -3.78
N ALA A 123 -16.80 -6.16 -3.08
CA ALA A 123 -15.72 -5.40 -3.70
C ALA A 123 -14.82 -6.30 -4.57
N PRO A 124 -14.26 -5.77 -5.66
CA PRO A 124 -13.31 -6.48 -6.51
C PRO A 124 -12.09 -6.96 -5.72
N ARG A 125 -11.70 -8.22 -5.91
CA ARG A 125 -10.70 -8.90 -5.08
C ARG A 125 -9.42 -9.25 -5.76
N HIS A 126 -9.43 -9.37 -7.07
CA HIS A 126 -8.28 -9.80 -7.83
C HIS A 126 -7.76 -8.65 -8.67
N TYR A 127 -6.58 -8.16 -8.31
CA TYR A 127 -5.94 -7.07 -9.03
C TYR A 127 -4.57 -7.48 -9.54
N TRP A 128 -4.31 -7.20 -10.81
CA TRP A 128 -2.97 -7.23 -11.37
C TRP A 128 -2.43 -5.80 -11.47
N GLU A 129 -1.23 -5.60 -10.99
CA GLU A 129 -0.57 -4.30 -10.97
C GLU A 129 0.76 -4.37 -11.71
N ALA A 130 0.96 -3.46 -12.66
CA ALA A 130 2.25 -3.22 -13.30
C ALA A 130 2.67 -1.78 -13.05
N GLY A 131 3.90 -1.56 -12.60
CA GLY A 131 4.33 -0.23 -12.21
C GLY A 131 5.80 0.05 -12.47
N LEU A 132 6.10 1.35 -12.52
CA LEU A 132 7.44 1.89 -12.68
C LEU A 132 7.76 2.83 -11.52
N LYS A 133 8.99 2.77 -11.03
CA LYS A 133 9.49 3.65 -9.97
C LYS A 133 10.83 4.23 -10.39
N TYR A 134 10.90 5.55 -10.46
CA TYR A 134 12.10 6.25 -10.90
C TYR A 134 12.57 7.27 -9.87
N LYS A 135 13.85 7.16 -9.47
CA LYS A 135 14.49 8.07 -8.53
C LYS A 135 15.21 9.18 -9.29
N PHE A 136 14.74 10.42 -9.17
CA PHE A 136 15.34 11.61 -9.76
C PHE A 136 16.54 12.10 -8.96
N LEU A 137 16.38 12.21 -7.63
CA LEU A 137 17.38 12.71 -6.70
C LEU A 137 17.63 11.73 -5.58
N GLN A 138 18.89 11.60 -5.19
CA GLN A 138 19.32 10.85 -4.02
C GLN A 138 19.96 11.80 -3.03
N GLN A 139 19.51 11.76 -1.79
CA GLN A 139 20.16 12.52 -0.71
C GLN A 139 21.60 12.04 -0.54
N ALA A 140 22.51 12.99 -0.46
CA ALA A 140 23.95 12.74 -0.26
C ALA A 140 24.54 13.78 0.68
N THR A 141 25.65 13.45 1.34
CA THR A 141 26.33 14.36 2.26
C THR A 141 26.83 15.62 1.54
N ASP A 142 27.40 15.41 0.35
CA ASP A 142 28.01 16.47 -0.47
C ASP A 142 27.21 16.71 -1.78
N GLY A 143 25.90 16.51 -1.73
CA GLY A 143 25.05 16.60 -2.93
C GLY A 143 23.64 17.09 -2.61
N SER A 144 22.64 16.42 -3.18
CA SER A 144 21.24 16.77 -2.96
C SER A 144 20.86 16.65 -1.47
N PRO A 145 20.20 17.65 -0.87
CA PRO A 145 19.75 17.57 0.50
C PRO A 145 18.52 16.64 0.70
N ILE A 146 17.89 16.19 -0.40
CA ILE A 146 16.67 15.38 -0.39
C ILE A 146 16.78 14.23 -1.41
N SER A 147 15.93 13.22 -1.22
CA SER A 147 15.62 12.24 -2.27
C SER A 147 14.26 12.53 -2.89
N LEU A 148 14.17 12.43 -4.21
CA LEU A 148 12.94 12.61 -5.00
C LEU A 148 12.73 11.40 -5.87
N THR A 149 11.54 10.79 -5.78
CA THR A 149 11.17 9.59 -6.53
C THR A 149 9.74 9.70 -7.01
N ALA A 150 9.50 9.36 -8.28
CA ALA A 150 8.16 9.16 -8.81
C ALA A 150 7.86 7.66 -8.91
N PHE A 151 6.61 7.33 -8.73
CA PHE A 151 6.02 6.02 -8.91
C PHE A 151 4.73 6.15 -9.70
N GLY A 152 4.53 5.27 -10.68
CA GLY A 152 3.29 5.14 -11.41
C GLY A 152 2.96 3.67 -11.62
N ASN A 153 1.71 3.30 -11.50
CA ASN A 153 1.24 1.97 -11.84
C ASN A 153 -0.11 2.01 -12.53
N ILE A 154 -0.38 0.94 -13.28
CA ILE A 154 -1.68 0.59 -13.82
C ILE A 154 -2.13 -0.65 -13.08
N VAL A 155 -3.37 -0.63 -12.63
CA VAL A 155 -4.04 -1.72 -11.91
C VAL A 155 -5.19 -2.20 -12.77
N SER A 156 -5.29 -3.51 -12.99
CA SER A 156 -6.40 -4.14 -13.69
C SER A 156 -7.15 -5.08 -12.77
N CYS A 157 -8.45 -4.89 -12.64
CA CYS A 157 -9.33 -5.80 -11.90
C CYS A 157 -9.61 -7.05 -12.73
N ALA A 158 -9.22 -8.22 -12.21
CA ALA A 158 -9.46 -9.52 -12.84
C ALA A 158 -10.73 -10.22 -12.31
N GLU A 159 -11.55 -9.52 -11.53
CA GLU A 159 -12.77 -10.08 -10.94
C GLU A 159 -13.82 -10.37 -12.01
N ARG A 160 -14.65 -11.37 -11.74
CA ARG A 160 -15.76 -11.73 -12.63
C ARG A 160 -16.85 -10.68 -12.54
N ILE A 161 -17.44 -10.38 -13.69
CA ILE A 161 -18.59 -9.47 -13.78
C ILE A 161 -19.78 -10.17 -13.10
N PRO A 162 -20.48 -9.50 -12.17
CA PRO A 162 -21.70 -10.03 -11.58
C PRO A 162 -22.81 -10.11 -12.64
N GLN A 163 -23.40 -11.28 -12.80
CA GLN A 163 -24.46 -11.52 -13.78
C GLN A 163 -25.67 -12.14 -13.08
N ASP A 164 -26.84 -11.81 -13.58
CA ASP A 164 -28.10 -12.44 -13.17
C ASP A 164 -28.24 -13.85 -13.78
N SER A 165 -29.35 -14.53 -13.46
CA SER A 165 -29.64 -15.87 -13.98
C SER A 165 -29.82 -15.93 -15.49
N ALA A 166 -30.07 -14.81 -16.16
CA ALA A 166 -30.19 -14.65 -17.61
C ALA A 166 -28.85 -14.27 -18.28
N GLY A 167 -27.76 -14.06 -17.49
CA GLY A 167 -26.45 -13.67 -18.00
C GLY A 167 -26.29 -12.16 -18.21
N ALA A 168 -27.27 -11.34 -17.80
CA ALA A 168 -27.14 -9.89 -17.88
C ALA A 168 -26.30 -9.32 -16.72
N VAL A 169 -25.49 -8.30 -17.00
CA VAL A 169 -24.66 -7.65 -15.97
C VAL A 169 -25.56 -6.94 -14.96
N ILE A 170 -25.33 -7.22 -13.68
CA ILE A 170 -26.02 -6.55 -12.58
C ILE A 170 -25.33 -5.22 -12.33
N PRO A 171 -26.01 -4.06 -12.56
CA PRO A 171 -25.41 -2.74 -12.39
C PRO A 171 -25.25 -2.37 -10.90
N GLY A 172 -24.39 -1.40 -10.61
CA GLY A 172 -24.26 -0.80 -9.27
C GLY A 172 -23.23 -1.46 -8.36
N PHE A 173 -22.49 -2.46 -8.83
CA PHE A 173 -21.34 -3.01 -8.14
C PHE A 173 -20.04 -2.42 -8.70
N GLU A 174 -18.99 -2.37 -7.90
CA GLU A 174 -17.65 -1.90 -8.31
C GLU A 174 -17.03 -2.75 -9.42
N ASN A 175 -17.53 -3.96 -9.65
CA ASN A 175 -17.09 -4.89 -10.69
C ASN A 175 -18.13 -5.08 -11.82
N SER A 176 -19.09 -4.19 -11.96
CA SER A 176 -20.08 -4.18 -13.06
C SER A 176 -19.49 -3.61 -14.35
N PHE A 177 -18.36 -4.18 -14.79
CA PHE A 177 -17.63 -3.73 -15.97
C PHE A 177 -18.44 -3.94 -17.26
N VAL A 178 -18.56 -2.90 -18.07
CA VAL A 178 -19.17 -2.97 -19.41
C VAL A 178 -18.10 -3.11 -20.48
N SER A 179 -16.94 -2.52 -20.25
CA SER A 179 -15.77 -2.59 -21.15
C SER A 179 -14.52 -3.03 -20.39
N ASP A 180 -13.49 -3.47 -21.13
CA ASP A 180 -12.19 -3.79 -20.52
C ASP A 180 -11.52 -2.55 -19.93
N GLY A 181 -11.81 -1.37 -20.45
CA GLY A 181 -11.34 -0.10 -19.90
C GLY A 181 -11.84 0.17 -18.49
N ASP A 182 -13.06 -0.24 -18.16
CA ASP A 182 -13.67 -0.04 -16.84
C ASP A 182 -12.90 -0.77 -15.72
N ARG A 183 -12.12 -1.80 -16.10
CA ARG A 183 -11.29 -2.60 -15.17
C ARG A 183 -10.02 -1.89 -14.74
N LEU A 184 -9.66 -0.79 -15.39
CA LEU A 184 -8.39 -0.12 -15.21
C LEU A 184 -8.49 0.98 -14.17
N SER A 185 -7.43 1.08 -13.36
CA SER A 185 -7.17 2.20 -12.48
C SER A 185 -5.70 2.59 -12.62
N GLU A 186 -5.42 3.88 -12.52
CA GLU A 186 -4.09 4.43 -12.68
C GLU A 186 -3.70 5.23 -11.45
N LEU A 187 -2.48 5.00 -10.95
CA LEU A 187 -1.96 5.75 -9.82
C LEU A 187 -0.63 6.39 -10.18
N PHE A 188 -0.51 7.65 -9.86
CA PHE A 188 0.73 8.39 -9.90
C PHE A 188 1.07 8.96 -8.52
N GLN A 189 2.31 8.76 -8.07
CA GLN A 189 2.77 9.24 -6.76
C GLN A 189 4.14 9.90 -6.89
N LEU A 190 4.29 11.09 -6.33
CA LEU A 190 5.54 11.79 -6.17
C LEU A 190 5.94 11.79 -4.69
N MET A 191 7.15 11.34 -4.40
CA MET A 191 7.66 11.17 -3.04
C MET A 191 8.92 12.01 -2.84
N VAL A 192 8.92 12.84 -1.81
CA VAL A 192 10.08 13.59 -1.34
C VAL A 192 10.43 13.10 0.04
N ALA A 193 11.69 12.75 0.26
CA ALA A 193 12.14 12.27 1.56
C ALA A 193 13.50 12.85 1.94
N ARG A 194 13.70 12.96 3.26
CA ARG A 194 14.96 13.40 3.85
C ARG A 194 15.25 12.62 5.14
N ARG A 195 16.51 12.30 5.30
CA ARG A 195 17.04 11.76 6.56
C ARG A 195 17.74 12.90 7.32
N PHE A 196 17.29 13.10 8.55
CA PHE A 196 17.86 14.06 9.52
C PHE A 196 18.58 13.24 10.61
N GLY A 197 19.90 13.15 10.52
CA GLY A 197 20.65 12.26 11.40
C GLY A 197 20.14 10.81 11.28
N ASN A 198 19.43 10.32 12.31
CA ASN A 198 18.88 8.97 12.35
C ASN A 198 17.38 8.90 12.00
N VAL A 199 16.66 10.01 12.01
CA VAL A 199 15.23 10.07 11.69
C VAL A 199 15.03 10.27 10.20
N SER A 200 14.12 9.51 9.61
CA SER A 200 13.75 9.63 8.20
C SER A 200 12.31 10.09 8.07
N LEU A 201 12.08 11.09 7.24
CA LEU A 201 10.76 11.66 6.94
C LEU A 201 10.51 11.59 5.45
N GLN A 202 9.26 11.33 5.07
CA GLN A 202 8.79 11.36 3.68
C GLN A 202 7.44 12.04 3.60
N ILE A 203 7.24 12.83 2.55
CA ILE A 203 5.95 13.37 2.15
C ILE A 203 5.68 12.87 0.73
N SER A 204 4.43 12.55 0.43
CA SER A 204 4.02 12.11 -0.90
C SER A 204 2.72 12.77 -1.33
N GLY A 205 2.64 13.16 -2.59
CA GLY A 205 1.40 13.50 -3.29
C GLY A 205 1.01 12.34 -4.18
N THR A 206 -0.25 11.93 -4.15
CA THR A 206 -0.76 10.80 -4.91
C THR A 206 -2.01 11.23 -5.67
N TYR A 207 -2.06 10.89 -6.94
CA TYR A 207 -3.24 10.97 -7.80
C TYR A 207 -3.65 9.54 -8.18
N LEU A 208 -4.91 9.22 -7.98
CA LEU A 208 -5.53 7.97 -8.37
C LEU A 208 -6.70 8.27 -9.30
N HIS A 209 -6.71 7.63 -10.45
CA HIS A 209 -7.87 7.59 -11.36
C HIS A 209 -8.42 6.17 -11.41
N THR A 210 -9.74 6.03 -11.30
CA THR A 210 -10.46 4.76 -11.42
C THR A 210 -11.55 4.92 -12.45
N ASN A 211 -11.53 4.11 -13.52
CA ASN A 211 -12.44 4.26 -14.64
C ASN A 211 -13.89 3.96 -14.24
N LEU A 212 -14.11 2.93 -13.44
CA LEU A 212 -15.43 2.60 -12.93
C LEU A 212 -15.49 2.79 -11.41
N VAL A 213 -16.41 3.60 -10.96
CA VAL A 213 -16.72 3.82 -9.54
C VAL A 213 -18.22 3.60 -9.31
N ILE A 214 -18.59 3.33 -8.06
CA ILE A 214 -20.01 3.24 -7.69
C ILE A 214 -20.69 4.61 -7.84
N PRO A 215 -22.00 4.64 -8.15
CA PRO A 215 -22.74 5.90 -8.28
C PRO A 215 -22.59 6.80 -7.04
N GLY A 216 -22.20 8.06 -7.27
CA GLY A 216 -21.96 9.05 -6.23
C GLY A 216 -20.52 9.09 -5.71
N ASP A 217 -19.64 8.19 -6.13
CA ASP A 217 -18.20 8.33 -5.87
C ASP A 217 -17.49 9.06 -7.02
N GLN A 218 -16.26 9.50 -6.78
CA GLN A 218 -15.45 10.25 -7.76
C GLN A 218 -14.38 9.34 -8.39
N ASN A 219 -14.17 9.51 -9.70
CA ASN A 219 -13.15 8.77 -10.45
C ASN A 219 -11.73 9.22 -10.07
N ASP A 220 -11.57 10.51 -9.74
CA ASP A 220 -10.28 11.14 -9.48
C ASP A 220 -10.10 11.40 -8.00
N LEU A 221 -9.02 10.88 -7.42
CA LEU A 221 -8.73 11.05 -6.02
C LEU A 221 -7.31 11.59 -5.83
N LEU A 222 -7.23 12.76 -5.21
CA LEU A 222 -5.97 13.33 -4.73
C LEU A 222 -5.76 12.96 -3.26
N SER A 223 -4.52 12.62 -2.93
CA SER A 223 -4.14 12.31 -1.55
C SER A 223 -2.78 12.87 -1.20
N ILE A 224 -2.60 13.25 0.06
CA ILE A 224 -1.30 13.60 0.63
C ILE A 224 -0.95 12.55 1.67
N GLY A 225 0.28 12.03 1.59
CA GLY A 225 0.82 11.06 2.53
C GLY A 225 2.02 11.62 3.29
N ALA A 226 2.18 11.19 4.53
CA ALA A 226 3.37 11.41 5.34
C ALA A 226 3.83 10.08 5.92
N ALA A 227 5.14 9.88 6.01
CA ALA A 227 5.73 8.67 6.57
C ALA A 227 7.00 9.01 7.36
N VAL A 228 7.20 8.28 8.45
CA VAL A 228 8.31 8.49 9.37
C VAL A 228 8.94 7.17 9.79
N ARG A 229 10.25 7.20 9.98
CA ARG A 229 11.02 6.14 10.62
C ARG A 229 11.92 6.74 11.69
N ILE A 230 11.76 6.28 12.93
CA ILE A 230 12.52 6.73 14.11
C ILE A 230 13.24 5.51 14.68
N PRO A 231 14.57 5.42 14.64
CA PRO A 231 15.31 4.35 15.29
C PRO A 231 15.34 4.58 16.79
N ILE A 232 15.07 3.52 17.57
CA ILE A 232 15.19 3.50 19.02
C ILE A 232 16.57 2.90 19.40
N THR A 233 16.93 1.80 18.74
CA THR A 233 18.23 1.13 18.87
C THR A 233 18.78 0.81 17.48
N GLN A 234 19.91 0.12 17.40
CA GLN A 234 20.46 -0.35 16.12
C GLN A 234 19.55 -1.35 15.41
N SER A 235 18.72 -2.09 16.16
CA SER A 235 17.85 -3.15 15.63
C SER A 235 16.36 -2.86 15.75
N VAL A 236 15.97 -1.87 16.55
CA VAL A 236 14.58 -1.51 16.83
C VAL A 236 14.28 -0.11 16.31
N PHE A 237 13.18 0.04 15.57
CA PHE A 237 12.72 1.33 15.05
C PHE A 237 11.19 1.39 15.03
N ILE A 238 10.66 2.59 15.20
CA ILE A 238 9.26 2.91 15.01
C ILE A 238 9.08 3.37 13.56
N ILE A 239 8.04 2.84 12.90
CA ILE A 239 7.57 3.31 11.61
C ILE A 239 6.11 3.71 11.75
N SER A 240 5.74 4.78 11.06
CA SER A 240 4.36 5.22 10.93
C SER A 240 4.15 5.84 9.58
N ASP A 241 2.96 5.66 9.01
CA ASP A 241 2.51 6.40 7.85
C ASP A 241 1.07 6.83 7.99
N TYR A 242 0.71 7.90 7.29
CA TYR A 242 -0.62 8.47 7.27
C TYR A 242 -0.91 9.00 5.87
N PHE A 243 -2.14 8.78 5.40
CA PHE A 243 -2.64 9.34 4.15
C PHE A 243 -3.94 10.08 4.39
N HIS A 244 -4.05 11.25 3.78
CA HIS A 244 -5.29 12.01 3.73
C HIS A 244 -5.75 12.14 2.28
N SER A 245 -6.95 11.64 1.99
CA SER A 245 -7.56 11.70 0.67
C SER A 245 -8.60 12.81 0.62
N PHE A 246 -8.56 13.62 -0.43
CA PHE A 246 -9.49 14.73 -0.65
C PHE A 246 -10.69 14.23 -1.45
N ARG A 247 -11.78 13.92 -0.75
CA ARG A 247 -13.05 13.52 -1.36
C ARG A 247 -14.05 14.67 -1.27
N ASN A 248 -14.90 14.84 -2.32
CA ASN A 248 -16.05 15.73 -2.26
C ASN A 248 -17.09 15.20 -1.26
N GLU A 249 -18.10 16.01 -0.89
CA GLU A 249 -19.08 15.61 0.16
C GLU A 249 -19.94 14.43 -0.28
N GLU A 250 -20.31 14.36 -1.55
CA GLU A 250 -21.10 13.25 -2.11
C GLU A 250 -20.32 11.93 -2.05
N SER A 251 -19.08 11.93 -2.49
CA SER A 251 -18.19 10.79 -2.44
C SER A 251 -17.90 10.34 -0.98
N LYS A 252 -17.73 11.29 -0.04
CA LYS A 252 -17.59 10.97 1.38
C LYS A 252 -18.82 10.26 1.95
N GLU A 253 -20.01 10.70 1.53
CA GLU A 253 -21.26 10.11 2.00
C GLU A 253 -21.47 8.71 1.41
N THR A 254 -21.18 8.55 0.13
CA THR A 254 -21.20 7.26 -0.56
C THR A 254 -20.24 6.29 0.12
N TRP A 255 -19.01 6.72 0.35
CA TRP A 255 -17.99 5.89 1.00
C TRP A 255 -18.38 5.48 2.42
N ARG A 256 -19.01 6.37 3.21
CA ARG A 256 -19.56 6.05 4.54
C ARG A 256 -20.65 4.99 4.49
N ARG A 257 -21.49 4.98 3.45
CA ARG A 257 -22.59 4.02 3.30
C ARG A 257 -22.10 2.64 2.89
N THR A 258 -21.03 2.57 2.10
CA THR A 258 -20.51 1.32 1.54
C THR A 258 -19.47 0.66 2.43
N THR A 259 -18.80 1.41 3.31
CA THR A 259 -17.80 0.85 4.23
C THR A 259 -18.49 0.12 5.40
N PRO A 260 -18.15 -1.14 5.71
CA PRO A 260 -18.82 -1.97 6.71
C PRO A 260 -18.90 -1.40 8.12
N SER A 261 -17.97 -0.50 8.50
CA SER A 261 -17.94 0.17 9.82
C SER A 261 -19.08 1.17 10.04
N SER A 262 -19.92 1.45 9.03
CA SER A 262 -21.03 2.40 9.11
C SER A 262 -22.43 1.76 9.05
N ARG A 263 -22.52 0.45 9.02
CA ARG A 263 -23.82 -0.22 9.15
C ARG A 263 -24.31 -0.15 10.60
N THR A 264 -24.74 1.03 11.01
CA THR A 264 -25.83 1.12 11.97
C THR A 264 -27.00 0.37 11.36
N THR A 265 -27.45 -0.69 11.99
CA THR A 265 -28.58 -1.52 11.65
C THR A 265 -29.70 -0.70 10.99
N ALA A 266 -29.82 -0.79 9.68
CA ALA A 266 -31.06 -0.46 9.04
C ALA A 266 -32.10 -1.45 9.59
N PRO A 267 -33.26 -1.00 10.08
CA PRO A 267 -34.30 -1.91 10.55
C PRO A 267 -34.65 -2.85 9.40
N SER A 268 -34.57 -4.16 9.66
CA SER A 268 -35.06 -5.18 8.74
C SER A 268 -36.47 -4.78 8.30
N PRO A 269 -36.80 -4.83 6.99
CA PRO A 269 -38.18 -4.66 6.60
C PRO A 269 -39.00 -5.76 7.25
N SER A 270 -39.95 -5.37 8.07
CA SER A 270 -40.93 -6.27 8.68
C SER A 270 -41.61 -7.10 7.60
N PRO A 271 -41.82 -8.41 7.83
CA PRO A 271 -42.56 -9.23 6.92
C PRO A 271 -44.06 -8.89 7.04
N GLN A 272 -44.51 -7.95 6.24
CA GLN A 272 -45.94 -7.75 6.05
C GLN A 272 -46.30 -8.06 4.60
N HIS A 273 -47.24 -8.97 4.52
CA HIS A 273 -48.05 -9.44 3.38
C HIS A 273 -47.61 -10.73 2.69
N ARG A 274 -47.81 -11.84 3.42
CA ARG A 274 -48.47 -13.00 2.86
C ARG A 274 -49.91 -12.96 3.29
N ALA A 275 -50.83 -12.55 2.40
CA ALA A 275 -52.22 -12.94 2.41
C ALA A 275 -52.82 -12.63 1.04
N MET A 276 -53.39 -13.64 0.40
CA MET A 276 -54.22 -13.80 -0.77
C MET A 276 -53.50 -13.95 -2.11
#